data_320817cce607bb92503625f756cac9a6
#
_entry.id   320817cce607bb92503625f756cac9a6
#
_cell.length_a   1.000
_cell.length_b   1.000
_cell.length_c   1.000
_cell.angle_alpha   90.00
_cell.angle_beta   90.00
_cell.angle_gamma   90.00
#
_symmetry.space_group_name_H-M   'P 1'
#
loop_
_entity.id
_entity.type
_entity.pdbx_description
1 polymer ?
#
loop_
_entity_poly.entity_id
_entity_poly.type
_entity_poly.pdbx_seq_one_letter_code
_entity_poly.pdbx_strand_id
1 'polypeptide(L)'
;MDPFVPATFTPPPGLDHPAFRLRPLGPEHNVSDYAAWTSSMEHIQATPGFEDRRWPHPMTLEENLGDLVRHAADFAARTGFTYTVLAPAEGEGRNEGDGDATVIGCVYIYPGDEPDIDAKASSWVRAADAHLDTVLHGAVSEWLRDAWPFKQVAYAARPALTT
;
A
#
# COMPACT_ATOMS: atom_id res chain seq x y z
N MET A 1 -25.19 1.71 9.96
CA MET A 1 -23.87 2.08 9.44
C MET A 1 -23.53 1.13 8.31
N ASP A 2 -23.31 1.66 7.11
CA ASP A 2 -23.03 0.84 5.95
C ASP A 2 -21.62 0.27 6.03
N PRO A 3 -21.42 -1.01 5.67
CA PRO A 3 -20.07 -1.57 5.63
C PRO A 3 -19.24 -0.87 4.55
N PHE A 4 -17.92 -0.88 4.77
CA PHE A 4 -16.99 -0.25 3.83
C PHE A 4 -17.11 -0.88 2.44
N VAL A 5 -17.24 -2.21 2.37
CA VAL A 5 -17.41 -2.93 1.10
C VAL A 5 -18.61 -3.86 1.20
N PRO A 6 -19.29 -4.15 0.07
CA PRO A 6 -20.43 -5.07 0.11
C PRO A 6 -20.05 -6.44 0.64
N ALA A 7 -20.98 -7.08 1.35
CA ALA A 7 -20.74 -8.41 1.90
C ALA A 7 -20.37 -9.45 0.84
N THR A 8 -20.82 -9.23 -0.39
CA THR A 8 -20.54 -10.13 -1.52
C THR A 8 -19.20 -9.89 -2.18
N PHE A 9 -18.53 -8.79 -1.83
CA PHE A 9 -17.24 -8.46 -2.42
C PHE A 9 -16.10 -9.19 -1.71
N THR A 10 -15.20 -9.79 -2.48
CA THR A 10 -13.99 -10.42 -1.97
C THR A 10 -12.80 -9.57 -2.39
N PRO A 11 -12.03 -9.03 -1.43
CA PRO A 11 -10.84 -8.24 -1.79
C PRO A 11 -9.87 -9.08 -2.62
N PRO A 12 -9.26 -8.49 -3.66
CA PRO A 12 -8.26 -9.22 -4.43
C PRO A 12 -7.11 -9.70 -3.54
N PRO A 13 -6.56 -10.89 -3.80
CA PRO A 13 -5.41 -11.39 -3.03
C PRO A 13 -4.13 -10.63 -3.33
N GLY A 14 -4.12 -9.80 -4.36
CA GLY A 14 -2.99 -8.98 -4.71
C GLY A 14 -3.10 -8.44 -6.12
N LEU A 15 -1.99 -7.87 -6.58
CA LEU A 15 -1.87 -7.32 -7.92
C LEU A 15 -0.45 -7.65 -8.41
N ASP A 16 -0.36 -8.29 -9.57
CA ASP A 16 0.93 -8.60 -10.17
C ASP A 16 1.24 -7.62 -11.28
N HIS A 17 2.44 -7.08 -11.26
CA HIS A 17 2.94 -6.12 -12.25
C HIS A 17 4.39 -6.49 -12.55
N PRO A 18 4.89 -6.23 -13.76
CA PRO A 18 6.28 -6.56 -14.07
C PRO A 18 7.32 -5.92 -13.13
N ALA A 19 6.98 -4.75 -12.58
CA ALA A 19 7.91 -4.01 -11.72
C ALA A 19 7.73 -4.26 -10.23
N PHE A 20 6.60 -4.86 -9.80
CA PHE A 20 6.31 -5.09 -8.38
C PHE A 20 5.14 -6.05 -8.21
N ARG A 21 4.91 -6.49 -6.97
CA ARG A 21 3.74 -7.29 -6.61
C ARG A 21 3.10 -6.69 -5.37
N LEU A 22 1.78 -6.67 -5.31
CA LEU A 22 1.05 -6.28 -4.11
C LEU A 22 0.52 -7.53 -3.45
N ARG A 23 0.65 -7.59 -2.11
CA ARG A 23 0.10 -8.66 -1.27
C ARG A 23 -0.43 -8.05 0.02
N PRO A 24 -1.44 -8.65 0.66
CA PRO A 24 -1.92 -8.12 1.94
C PRO A 24 -0.78 -8.00 2.93
N LEU A 25 -0.68 -6.85 3.58
CA LEU A 25 0.38 -6.59 4.55
C LEU A 25 0.13 -7.40 5.81
N GLY A 26 1.14 -8.08 6.31
CA GLY A 26 1.05 -8.86 7.54
C GLY A 26 2.30 -8.78 8.37
N PRO A 27 2.25 -9.34 9.60
CA PRO A 27 3.39 -9.31 10.52
C PRO A 27 4.68 -9.89 9.95
N GLU A 28 4.57 -10.84 9.03
CA GLU A 28 5.72 -11.47 8.39
C GLU A 28 6.57 -10.48 7.59
N HIS A 29 6.01 -9.34 7.22
CA HIS A 29 6.71 -8.31 6.45
C HIS A 29 7.45 -7.31 7.33
N ASN A 30 7.35 -7.42 8.67
CA ASN A 30 7.77 -6.35 9.57
C ASN A 30 9.21 -5.86 9.37
N VAL A 31 10.16 -6.78 9.31
CA VAL A 31 11.57 -6.39 9.21
C VAL A 31 11.84 -5.64 7.90
N SER A 32 11.38 -6.18 6.79
CA SER A 32 11.58 -5.55 5.47
C SER A 32 10.81 -4.25 5.33
N ASP A 33 9.57 -4.21 5.84
CA ASP A 33 8.73 -3.00 5.83
C ASP A 33 9.40 -1.88 6.63
N TYR A 34 9.85 -2.20 7.83
CA TYR A 34 10.52 -1.23 8.69
C TYR A 34 11.77 -0.65 8.03
N ALA A 35 12.59 -1.52 7.43
CA ALA A 35 13.78 -1.08 6.70
C ALA A 35 13.40 -0.17 5.53
N ALA A 36 12.32 -0.50 4.83
CA ALA A 36 11.88 0.27 3.68
C ALA A 36 11.51 1.70 4.04
N TRP A 37 10.62 1.90 5.02
CA TRP A 37 10.17 3.25 5.31
C TRP A 37 11.18 4.05 6.14
N THR A 38 11.94 3.41 7.04
CA THR A 38 12.92 4.14 7.85
C THR A 38 14.07 4.69 7.00
N SER A 39 14.37 4.04 5.88
CA SER A 39 15.39 4.53 4.95
C SER A 39 14.90 5.67 4.07
N SER A 40 13.60 5.98 4.12
CA SER A 40 12.96 6.87 3.14
C SER A 40 12.02 7.90 3.76
N MET A 41 12.20 8.23 5.04
CA MET A 41 11.26 9.08 5.78
C MET A 41 11.00 10.43 5.10
N GLU A 42 12.04 11.15 4.72
CA GLU A 42 11.86 12.45 4.06
C GLU A 42 11.19 12.30 2.70
N HIS A 43 11.58 11.27 1.95
CA HIS A 43 10.99 11.00 0.64
C HIS A 43 9.50 10.71 0.78
N ILE A 44 9.11 9.90 1.76
CA ILE A 44 7.70 9.59 1.97
C ILE A 44 6.92 10.83 2.38
N GLN A 45 7.48 11.67 3.27
CA GLN A 45 6.82 12.89 3.70
C GLN A 45 6.65 13.90 2.57
N ALA A 46 7.46 13.80 1.52
CA ALA A 46 7.32 14.63 0.33
C ALA A 46 6.38 13.99 -0.71
N THR A 47 5.95 12.75 -0.49
CA THR A 47 5.06 12.04 -1.40
C THR A 47 3.63 12.56 -1.26
N PRO A 48 2.91 12.82 -2.37
CA PRO A 48 1.51 13.26 -2.28
C PRO A 48 0.68 12.31 -1.42
N GLY A 49 -0.05 12.86 -0.47
CA GLY A 49 -0.83 12.11 0.50
C GLY A 49 -0.18 12.02 1.87
N PHE A 50 1.11 12.33 2.00
CA PHE A 50 1.84 12.25 3.27
C PHE A 50 2.42 13.60 3.71
N GLU A 51 1.98 14.67 3.08
CA GLU A 51 2.53 16.00 3.30
C GLU A 51 2.17 16.61 4.65
N ASP A 52 1.20 16.04 5.36
CA ASP A 52 0.86 16.46 6.72
C ASP A 52 1.92 16.05 7.75
N ARG A 53 2.87 15.20 7.34
CA ARG A 53 4.00 14.74 8.13
C ARG A 53 3.64 13.99 9.41
N ARG A 54 2.42 13.46 9.49
CA ARG A 54 2.02 12.65 10.64
C ARG A 54 2.72 11.30 10.65
N TRP A 55 3.01 10.79 9.47
CA TRP A 55 3.75 9.54 9.29
C TRP A 55 4.56 9.64 8.01
N PRO A 56 5.76 9.10 7.92
CA PRO A 56 6.45 8.36 8.98
C PRO A 56 7.05 9.27 10.04
N HIS A 57 7.29 8.69 11.20
CA HIS A 57 8.02 9.30 12.30
C HIS A 57 8.84 8.22 12.99
N PRO A 58 9.84 8.56 13.80
CA PRO A 58 10.66 7.53 14.46
C PRO A 58 9.81 6.58 15.28
N MET A 59 10.00 5.29 15.05
CA MET A 59 9.31 4.20 15.75
C MET A 59 10.30 3.06 15.92
N THR A 60 10.02 2.20 16.91
CA THR A 60 10.82 0.99 17.07
C THR A 60 10.28 -0.10 16.14
N LEU A 61 11.10 -1.12 15.92
CA LEU A 61 10.66 -2.29 15.13
C LEU A 61 9.44 -2.97 15.77
N GLU A 62 9.40 -3.00 17.12
CA GLU A 62 8.27 -3.58 17.84
C GLU A 62 7.00 -2.76 17.65
N GLU A 63 7.10 -1.43 17.67
CA GLU A 63 5.96 -0.56 17.40
C GLU A 63 5.45 -0.76 15.98
N ASN A 64 6.37 -0.92 15.02
CA ASN A 64 6.00 -1.18 13.64
C ASN A 64 5.25 -2.52 13.51
N LEU A 65 5.70 -3.54 14.25
CA LEU A 65 4.99 -4.82 14.26
C LEU A 65 3.53 -4.65 14.71
N GLY A 66 3.32 -3.82 15.74
CA GLY A 66 1.96 -3.52 16.20
C GLY A 66 1.10 -2.90 15.12
N ASP A 67 1.66 -2.00 14.31
CA ASP A 67 0.95 -1.40 13.19
C ASP A 67 0.60 -2.44 12.12
N LEU A 68 1.52 -3.35 11.83
CA LEU A 68 1.25 -4.39 10.84
C LEU A 68 0.17 -5.37 11.29
N VAL A 69 0.17 -5.70 12.58
CA VAL A 69 -0.88 -6.53 13.18
C VAL A 69 -2.23 -5.83 13.05
N ARG A 70 -2.28 -4.51 13.32
CA ARG A 70 -3.49 -3.73 13.19
C ARG A 70 -3.99 -3.70 11.75
N HIS A 71 -3.10 -3.48 10.78
CA HIS A 71 -3.48 -3.47 9.36
C HIS A 71 -4.03 -4.83 8.92
N ALA A 72 -3.42 -5.91 9.38
CA ALA A 72 -3.92 -7.25 9.07
C ALA A 72 -5.30 -7.50 9.69
N ALA A 73 -5.52 -7.00 10.90
CA ALA A 73 -6.82 -7.11 11.57
C ALA A 73 -7.89 -6.31 10.83
N ASP A 74 -7.57 -5.10 10.37
CA ASP A 74 -8.49 -4.28 9.58
C ASP A 74 -8.87 -4.99 8.28
N PHE A 75 -7.91 -5.63 7.63
CA PHE A 75 -8.15 -6.39 6.41
C PHE A 75 -9.14 -7.53 6.66
N ALA A 76 -8.90 -8.30 7.72
CA ALA A 76 -9.78 -9.41 8.08
C ALA A 76 -11.17 -8.92 8.47
N ALA A 77 -11.25 -7.77 9.14
CA ALA A 77 -12.52 -7.17 9.53
C ALA A 77 -13.22 -6.43 8.40
N ARG A 78 -12.55 -6.27 7.24
CA ARG A 78 -13.09 -5.59 6.06
C ARG A 78 -13.34 -4.09 6.30
N THR A 79 -12.55 -3.49 7.18
CA THR A 79 -12.65 -2.07 7.54
C THR A 79 -11.57 -1.21 6.90
N GLY A 80 -10.53 -1.84 6.36
CA GLY A 80 -9.44 -1.18 5.66
C GLY A 80 -8.53 -2.22 5.05
N PHE A 81 -7.97 -1.93 3.90
CA PHE A 81 -7.16 -2.89 3.16
C PHE A 81 -5.78 -2.31 2.88
N THR A 82 -4.76 -2.90 3.47
CA THR A 82 -3.38 -2.47 3.25
C THR A 82 -2.63 -3.57 2.52
N TYR A 83 -1.97 -3.19 1.43
CA TYR A 83 -1.16 -4.10 0.62
C TYR A 83 0.28 -3.64 0.66
N THR A 84 1.19 -4.55 1.00
CA THR A 84 2.61 -4.25 0.86
C THR A 84 2.99 -4.36 -0.60
N VAL A 85 3.93 -3.52 -1.03
CA VAL A 85 4.47 -3.56 -2.39
C VAL A 85 5.82 -4.28 -2.31
N LEU A 86 5.93 -5.38 -3.01
CA LEU A 86 7.11 -6.23 -3.00
C LEU A 86 7.88 -6.11 -4.31
N ALA A 87 9.18 -6.24 -4.23
CA ALA A 87 10.02 -6.34 -5.42
C ALA A 87 9.56 -7.53 -6.26
N PRO A 88 9.71 -7.46 -7.59
CA PRO A 88 9.29 -8.58 -8.44
C PRO A 88 10.05 -9.84 -8.07
N ALA A 89 9.41 -11.00 -8.28
CA ALA A 89 10.07 -12.28 -8.06
C ALA A 89 11.22 -12.40 -9.04
N GLU A 90 12.44 -12.60 -8.53
CA GLU A 90 13.62 -12.73 -9.36
C GLU A 90 14.18 -14.14 -9.26
N GLY A 91 14.56 -14.70 -10.39
CA GLY A 91 15.27 -15.96 -10.47
C GLY A 91 14.38 -17.18 -10.32
N GLU A 92 14.90 -18.27 -10.83
CA GLU A 92 14.25 -19.56 -10.70
C GLU A 92 14.34 -20.06 -9.27
N GLY A 93 13.31 -20.75 -8.83
CA GLY A 93 13.29 -21.33 -7.49
C GLY A 93 12.83 -20.38 -6.39
N ARG A 94 12.48 -19.17 -6.73
CA ARG A 94 11.93 -18.23 -5.75
C ARG A 94 10.43 -18.42 -5.59
N ASN A 95 10.08 -19.56 -5.05
CA ASN A 95 8.69 -19.89 -4.72
C ASN A 95 8.42 -19.80 -3.23
N GLU A 96 9.37 -19.25 -2.51
CA GLU A 96 9.23 -19.05 -1.09
C GLU A 96 8.14 -18.03 -0.83
N GLY A 97 7.53 -18.10 0.31
CA GLY A 97 6.46 -17.22 0.69
C GLY A 97 6.83 -15.74 0.57
N ASP A 98 5.83 -14.90 0.42
CA ASP A 98 6.01 -13.47 0.24
C ASP A 98 6.72 -12.78 1.41
N GLY A 99 6.82 -13.44 2.57
CA GLY A 99 7.53 -12.92 3.73
C GLY A 99 9.02 -12.71 3.51
N ASP A 100 9.63 -13.45 2.56
CA ASP A 100 11.06 -13.32 2.25
C ASP A 100 11.32 -12.29 1.16
N ALA A 101 10.27 -11.74 0.54
CA ALA A 101 10.43 -10.75 -0.51
C ALA A 101 10.78 -9.38 0.07
N THR A 102 11.49 -8.57 -0.71
CA THR A 102 11.85 -7.22 -0.29
C THR A 102 10.66 -6.28 -0.42
N VAL A 103 10.31 -5.60 0.67
CA VAL A 103 9.30 -4.56 0.66
C VAL A 103 9.89 -3.30 0.04
N ILE A 104 9.21 -2.75 -0.96
CA ILE A 104 9.63 -1.51 -1.62
C ILE A 104 8.61 -0.39 -1.48
N GLY A 105 7.44 -0.66 -0.91
CA GLY A 105 6.39 0.34 -0.74
C GLY A 105 5.17 -0.22 -0.04
N CYS A 106 4.10 0.57 -0.04
CA CYS A 106 2.85 0.17 0.60
C CYS A 106 1.68 0.94 0.00
N VAL A 107 0.51 0.31 -0.03
CA VAL A 107 -0.74 0.90 -0.51
C VAL A 107 -1.79 0.74 0.57
N TYR A 108 -2.46 1.84 0.92
CA TYR A 108 -3.51 1.87 1.94
C TYR A 108 -4.85 2.20 1.28
N ILE A 109 -5.88 1.42 1.57
CA ILE A 109 -7.24 1.62 1.04
C ILE A 109 -8.20 1.63 2.22
N TYR A 110 -8.70 2.81 2.57
CA TYR A 110 -9.54 3.02 3.74
C TYR A 110 -10.79 3.80 3.37
N PRO A 111 -11.82 3.83 4.23
CA PRO A 111 -13.03 4.62 3.97
C PRO A 111 -12.68 6.08 3.74
N GLY A 112 -13.42 6.73 2.84
CA GLY A 112 -13.23 8.14 2.56
C GLY A 112 -13.63 9.04 3.73
N ASP A 113 -13.07 10.25 3.77
CA ASP A 113 -13.31 11.23 4.83
C ASP A 113 -14.55 12.09 4.57
N GLU A 114 -15.07 12.06 3.36
CA GLU A 114 -16.21 12.89 2.96
C GLU A 114 -17.37 12.03 2.45
N PRO A 115 -18.63 12.49 2.57
CA PRO A 115 -19.79 11.69 2.18
C PRO A 115 -19.77 11.21 0.73
N ASP A 116 -19.19 12.00 -0.18
CA ASP A 116 -19.17 11.68 -1.61
C ASP A 116 -18.00 10.80 -2.01
N ILE A 117 -17.09 10.50 -1.09
CA ILE A 117 -15.88 9.73 -1.35
C ILE A 117 -16.01 8.36 -0.68
N ASP A 118 -16.09 7.32 -1.50
CA ASP A 118 -16.26 5.95 -1.00
C ASP A 118 -15.01 5.42 -0.31
N ALA A 119 -13.86 5.74 -0.88
CA ALA A 119 -12.58 5.24 -0.37
C ALA A 119 -11.49 6.29 -0.55
N LYS A 120 -10.50 6.20 0.32
CA LYS A 120 -9.30 7.02 0.26
C LYS A 120 -8.12 6.08 0.11
N ALA A 121 -7.32 6.30 -0.93
CA ALA A 121 -6.12 5.52 -1.17
C ALA A 121 -4.89 6.39 -0.99
N SER A 122 -3.82 5.78 -0.49
CA SER A 122 -2.51 6.41 -0.42
C SER A 122 -1.45 5.36 -0.65
N SER A 123 -0.29 5.77 -1.14
CA SER A 123 0.80 4.85 -1.42
C SER A 123 2.14 5.57 -1.38
N TRP A 124 3.19 4.81 -1.05
CA TRP A 124 4.55 5.30 -1.07
C TRP A 124 5.47 4.21 -1.57
N VAL A 125 6.62 4.62 -2.09
CA VAL A 125 7.73 3.71 -2.41
C VAL A 125 8.99 4.23 -1.73
N ARG A 126 10.01 3.36 -1.62
CA ARG A 126 11.30 3.78 -1.06
C ARG A 126 11.93 4.86 -1.94
N ALA A 127 12.78 5.70 -1.33
CA ALA A 127 13.54 6.68 -2.09
C ALA A 127 14.34 6.02 -3.23
N ALA A 128 14.90 4.83 -2.98
CA ALA A 128 15.64 4.08 -3.98
C ALA A 128 14.78 3.65 -5.17
N ASP A 129 13.48 3.58 -4.99
CA ASP A 129 12.52 3.17 -6.01
C ASP A 129 11.62 4.32 -6.45
N ALA A 130 12.06 5.56 -6.26
CA ALA A 130 11.25 6.75 -6.56
C ALA A 130 10.68 6.74 -7.97
N HIS A 131 11.41 6.16 -8.93
CA HIS A 131 10.96 6.05 -10.31
C HIS A 131 9.69 5.19 -10.47
N LEU A 132 9.36 4.39 -9.48
CA LEU A 132 8.18 3.53 -9.51
C LEU A 132 6.94 4.20 -8.90
N ASP A 133 7.07 5.35 -8.26
CA ASP A 133 5.93 5.96 -7.57
C ASP A 133 4.77 6.26 -8.52
N THR A 134 5.04 6.91 -9.65
CA THR A 134 3.99 7.21 -10.63
C THR A 134 3.45 5.95 -11.29
N VAL A 135 4.32 4.96 -11.52
CA VAL A 135 3.92 3.67 -12.08
C VAL A 135 2.96 2.95 -11.13
N LEU A 136 3.30 2.94 -9.85
CA LEU A 136 2.44 2.33 -8.81
C LEU A 136 1.09 3.05 -8.73
N HIS A 137 1.12 4.39 -8.70
CA HIS A 137 -0.10 5.18 -8.64
C HIS A 137 -1.04 4.84 -9.82
N GLY A 138 -0.49 4.76 -11.02
CA GLY A 138 -1.27 4.43 -12.22
C GLY A 138 -1.86 3.03 -12.16
N ALA A 139 -1.04 2.06 -11.79
CA ALA A 139 -1.49 0.67 -11.70
C ALA A 139 -2.57 0.48 -10.62
N VAL A 140 -2.38 1.11 -9.46
CA VAL A 140 -3.36 1.02 -8.38
C VAL A 140 -4.65 1.76 -8.74
N SER A 141 -4.54 2.93 -9.39
CA SER A 141 -5.73 3.68 -9.82
C SER A 141 -6.59 2.85 -10.77
N GLU A 142 -5.96 2.18 -11.73
CA GLU A 142 -6.67 1.30 -12.66
C GLU A 142 -7.27 0.09 -11.93
N TRP A 143 -6.52 -0.50 -11.03
CA TRP A 143 -6.96 -1.63 -10.23
C TRP A 143 -8.18 -1.29 -9.37
N LEU A 144 -8.15 -0.10 -8.73
CA LEU A 144 -9.27 0.37 -7.91
C LEU A 144 -10.53 0.56 -8.74
N ARG A 145 -10.38 1.05 -9.96
CA ARG A 145 -11.51 1.25 -10.88
C ARG A 145 -12.08 -0.07 -11.36
N ASP A 146 -11.21 -1.03 -11.69
CA ASP A 146 -11.63 -2.25 -12.38
C ASP A 146 -11.96 -3.41 -11.46
N ALA A 147 -11.31 -3.51 -10.29
CA ALA A 147 -11.43 -4.68 -9.41
C ALA A 147 -12.11 -4.40 -8.07
N TRP A 148 -12.40 -3.15 -7.76
CA TRP A 148 -12.98 -2.75 -6.48
C TRP A 148 -14.36 -2.12 -6.67
N PRO A 149 -15.22 -2.15 -5.63
CA PRO A 149 -16.61 -1.70 -5.77
C PRO A 149 -16.82 -0.20 -5.55
N PHE A 150 -15.76 0.60 -5.60
CA PHE A 150 -15.82 2.02 -5.29
C PHE A 150 -16.18 2.85 -6.54
N LYS A 151 -17.05 3.84 -6.35
CA LYS A 151 -17.42 4.79 -7.41
C LYS A 151 -16.52 6.03 -7.38
N GLN A 152 -16.20 6.51 -6.19
CA GLN A 152 -15.38 7.69 -6.01
C GLN A 152 -14.25 7.40 -5.03
N VAL A 153 -13.03 7.47 -5.52
CA VAL A 153 -11.83 7.23 -4.72
C VAL A 153 -11.00 8.50 -4.69
N ALA A 154 -10.62 8.93 -3.48
CA ALA A 154 -9.65 10.00 -3.30
C ALA A 154 -8.26 9.38 -3.26
N TYR A 155 -7.43 9.70 -4.23
CA TYR A 155 -6.07 9.21 -4.31
C TYR A 155 -5.22 10.36 -4.83
N ALA A 156 -4.33 10.88 -3.98
CA ALA A 156 -3.56 12.08 -4.33
C ALA A 156 -2.84 11.89 -5.66
N ALA A 157 -3.04 12.86 -6.56
CA ALA A 157 -2.49 12.77 -7.91
C ALA A 157 -0.97 12.87 -7.90
N ARG A 158 -0.36 12.29 -8.91
CA ARG A 158 1.09 12.36 -9.14
C ARG A 158 1.38 13.27 -10.32
N PRO A 159 2.57 13.92 -10.33
CA PRO A 159 2.97 14.70 -11.52
C PRO A 159 2.99 13.80 -12.75
N ALA A 160 2.63 14.38 -13.91
CA ALA A 160 2.74 13.64 -15.15
C ALA A 160 4.20 13.27 -15.41
N LEU A 161 4.40 12.07 -15.99
CA LEU A 161 5.74 11.67 -16.40
C LEU A 161 6.17 12.57 -17.55
N THR A 162 7.28 13.30 -17.35
CA THR A 162 7.87 14.08 -18.44
C THR A 162 8.76 13.16 -19.25
N THR A 163 8.48 13.09 -20.54
CA THR A 163 9.34 12.36 -21.48
C THR A 163 10.41 13.27 -22.02
#